data_f2068ff9a81aadb18525dbd1b8cf9ceb
#
_entry.id   f2068ff9a81aadb18525dbd1b8cf9ceb
#
_cell.length_a   1.000
_cell.length_b   1.000
_cell.length_c   1.000
_cell.angle_alpha   90.00
_cell.angle_beta   90.00
_cell.angle_gamma   90.00
#
_symmetry.space_group_name_H-M   'P 1'
#
loop_
_entity.id
_entity.type
_entity.pdbx_description
1 polymer ?
#
loop_
_entity_poly.entity_id
_entity_poly.type
_entity_poly.pdbx_seq_one_letter_code
_entity_poly.pdbx_strand_id
1 'polypeptide(L)'
;SRVRALFGGRIRDLISGGAALNYSVAKFFCSMDINLRQGYGLTESAPVISVSETVGNHPATVGKPLPGIEVKLGANDELLVRGPQLMKGYWNRPDANAEAFTSDGFLRTGDQADLSDGGRIRIKGRIKEIQADPLFEQVLAIGEGRPFIAALIVVNPAQWKEFCGELGLDPNDPESYRSRAAERAALKRIRELTRTFPQYGVPRAVRLLSEPWTPENGLSTTTMKLKRREIIRRNLKLIELLYANSRA
;
A
#
# COMPACT_ATOMS: atom_id res chain seq x y z
N SER A 1 12.60 21.80 24.17
CA SER A 1 11.15 22.02 24.13
C SER A 1 10.47 21.31 25.30
N ARG A 2 9.29 21.77 25.75
CA ARG A 2 8.49 21.12 26.81
C ARG A 2 8.17 19.65 26.44
N VAL A 3 7.96 19.37 25.16
CA VAL A 3 7.70 18.00 24.68
C VAL A 3 8.92 17.11 24.88
N ARG A 4 10.13 17.59 24.63
CA ARG A 4 11.36 16.83 24.88
C ARG A 4 11.56 16.52 26.36
N ALA A 5 11.12 17.40 27.24
CA ALA A 5 11.17 17.18 28.69
C ALA A 5 10.28 16.02 29.15
N LEU A 6 9.13 15.79 28.47
CA LEU A 6 8.26 14.64 28.74
C LEU A 6 8.96 13.29 28.49
N PHE A 7 9.97 13.27 27.61
CA PHE A 7 10.82 12.11 27.33
C PHE A 7 12.14 12.14 28.12
N GLY A 8 12.18 12.83 29.28
CA GLY A 8 13.37 12.91 30.13
C GLY A 8 14.46 13.86 29.63
N GLY A 9 14.19 14.70 28.62
CA GLY A 9 15.07 15.78 28.13
C GLY A 9 16.28 15.32 27.30
N ARG A 10 16.67 14.05 27.35
CA ARG A 10 17.87 13.48 26.73
C ARG A 10 17.63 12.66 25.47
N ILE A 11 16.36 12.50 25.07
CA ILE A 11 16.01 11.74 23.88
C ILE A 11 16.61 12.38 22.62
N ARG A 12 17.19 11.56 21.74
CA ARG A 12 17.76 11.98 20.46
C ARG A 12 16.93 11.45 19.30
N ASP A 13 16.62 10.16 19.33
CA ASP A 13 15.89 9.46 18.30
C ASP A 13 14.70 8.71 18.90
N LEU A 14 13.61 8.69 18.18
CA LEU A 14 12.49 7.75 18.37
C LEU A 14 12.44 6.86 17.14
N ILE A 15 12.22 5.56 17.32
CA ILE A 15 12.06 4.63 16.22
C ILE A 15 10.66 4.07 16.26
N SER A 16 9.93 4.22 15.14
CA SER A 16 8.63 3.62 14.91
C SER A 16 8.79 2.50 13.88
N GLY A 17 8.31 1.31 14.19
CA GLY A 17 8.38 0.14 13.30
C GLY A 17 7.16 -0.74 13.42
N GLY A 18 7.02 -1.74 12.54
CA GLY A 18 5.89 -2.67 12.48
C GLY A 18 4.63 -2.08 11.87
N ALA A 19 4.62 -0.77 11.66
CA ALA A 19 3.50 -0.05 11.08
C ALA A 19 3.97 1.25 10.42
N ALA A 20 3.38 1.69 9.25
CA ALA A 20 3.75 2.96 8.65
C ALA A 20 3.33 4.12 9.54
N LEU A 21 4.23 5.05 9.72
CA LEU A 21 4.00 6.25 10.51
C LEU A 21 3.23 7.27 9.67
N ASN A 22 2.24 7.89 10.29
CA ASN A 22 1.52 8.99 9.64
C ASN A 22 2.50 10.15 9.37
N TYR A 23 2.55 10.62 8.12
CA TYR A 23 3.46 11.69 7.69
C TYR A 23 3.34 12.95 8.55
N SER A 24 2.12 13.37 8.90
CA SER A 24 1.90 14.57 9.71
C SER A 24 2.44 14.40 11.13
N VAL A 25 2.34 13.18 11.70
CA VAL A 25 2.94 12.85 13.00
C VAL A 25 4.45 12.89 12.92
N ALA A 26 5.05 12.25 11.91
CA ALA A 26 6.49 12.28 11.71
C ALA A 26 7.01 13.72 11.56
N LYS A 27 6.36 14.52 10.71
CA LYS A 27 6.70 15.92 10.49
C LYS A 27 6.57 16.76 11.77
N PHE A 28 5.53 16.52 12.58
CA PHE A 28 5.32 17.20 13.85
C PHE A 28 6.48 16.95 14.82
N PHE A 29 6.90 15.70 15.00
CA PHE A 29 8.03 15.39 15.87
C PHE A 29 9.35 15.97 15.34
N CYS A 30 9.60 15.90 14.03
CA CYS A 30 10.76 16.51 13.40
C CYS A 30 10.80 18.04 13.60
N SER A 31 9.64 18.74 13.57
CA SER A 31 9.58 20.18 13.82
C SER A 31 9.93 20.59 15.27
N MET A 32 9.98 19.62 16.18
CA MET A 32 10.36 19.81 17.58
C MET A 32 11.78 19.33 17.90
N ASP A 33 12.62 19.12 16.88
CA ASP A 33 13.97 18.55 17.00
C ASP A 33 13.98 17.14 17.64
N ILE A 34 12.90 16.41 17.52
CA ILE A 34 12.83 14.99 17.88
C ILE A 34 12.87 14.18 16.57
N ASN A 35 13.98 13.51 16.35
CA ASN A 35 14.17 12.71 15.15
C ASN A 35 13.33 11.42 15.23
N LEU A 36 12.12 11.45 14.68
CA LEU A 36 11.26 10.27 14.62
C LEU A 36 11.55 9.49 13.33
N ARG A 37 12.27 8.39 13.49
CA ARG A 37 12.73 7.51 12.40
C ARG A 37 11.76 6.36 12.19
N GLN A 38 11.62 5.92 10.95
CA GLN A 38 10.83 4.75 10.60
C GLN A 38 11.73 3.55 10.32
N GLY A 39 11.38 2.40 10.90
CA GLY A 39 11.94 1.09 10.54
C GLY A 39 10.91 0.30 9.73
N TYR A 40 11.33 -0.31 8.63
CA TYR A 40 10.53 -1.18 7.80
C TYR A 40 11.16 -2.57 7.72
N GLY A 41 10.31 -3.58 7.75
CA GLY A 41 10.68 -4.97 7.56
C GLY A 41 9.54 -5.91 7.87
N LEU A 42 9.84 -7.19 7.78
CA LEU A 42 8.92 -8.31 7.90
C LEU A 42 9.50 -9.32 8.91
N THR A 43 8.68 -10.21 9.42
CA THR A 43 9.16 -11.35 10.23
C THR A 43 10.18 -12.17 9.42
N GLU A 44 9.92 -12.32 8.14
CA GLU A 44 10.77 -13.02 7.16
C GLU A 44 12.12 -12.33 6.90
N SER A 45 12.32 -11.11 7.39
CA SER A 45 13.57 -10.34 7.26
C SER A 45 14.30 -10.07 8.59
N ALA A 46 13.96 -10.76 9.66
CA ALA A 46 14.58 -10.81 10.98
C ALA A 46 14.86 -9.46 11.69
N PRO A 47 13.96 -8.57 11.93
CA PRO A 47 12.75 -8.17 11.22
C PRO A 47 12.94 -6.89 10.37
N VAL A 48 14.17 -6.39 10.14
CA VAL A 48 14.44 -5.05 9.59
C VAL A 48 15.09 -5.11 8.22
N ILE A 49 14.49 -4.42 7.26
CA ILE A 49 15.02 -4.20 5.91
C ILE A 49 15.67 -2.83 5.80
N SER A 50 15.00 -1.80 6.32
CA SER A 50 15.49 -0.42 6.27
C SER A 50 15.14 0.37 7.52
N VAL A 51 15.90 1.43 7.78
CA VAL A 51 15.62 2.42 8.82
C VAL A 51 15.93 3.79 8.27
N SER A 52 15.06 4.77 8.54
CA SER A 52 15.30 6.16 8.15
C SER A 52 16.64 6.67 8.70
N GLU A 53 17.30 7.52 7.95
CA GLU A 53 18.61 8.08 8.30
C GLU A 53 18.56 8.94 9.57
N THR A 54 19.65 8.96 10.34
CA THR A 54 19.77 9.83 11.53
C THR A 54 19.85 11.30 11.14
N VAL A 55 20.55 11.58 10.04
CA VAL A 55 20.69 12.93 9.48
C VAL A 55 20.03 12.95 8.11
N GLY A 56 19.20 13.96 7.84
CA GLY A 56 18.47 14.06 6.58
C GLY A 56 17.29 13.08 6.50
N ASN A 57 16.71 12.74 7.65
CA ASN A 57 15.49 11.91 7.72
C ASN A 57 14.39 12.47 6.82
N HIS A 58 13.84 11.63 5.96
CA HIS A 58 12.75 11.98 5.05
C HIS A 58 11.45 11.32 5.52
N PRO A 59 10.55 12.06 6.21
CA PRO A 59 9.38 11.48 6.89
C PRO A 59 8.42 10.68 6.00
N ALA A 60 8.50 10.84 4.68
CA ALA A 60 7.67 10.10 3.73
C ALA A 60 8.28 8.75 3.29
N THR A 61 9.44 8.38 3.82
CA THR A 61 10.16 7.14 3.46
C THR A 61 10.51 6.34 4.70
N VAL A 62 10.80 5.07 4.52
CA VAL A 62 11.34 4.20 5.56
C VAL A 62 12.88 4.07 5.48
N GLY A 63 13.52 5.03 4.81
CA GLY A 63 14.97 5.11 4.65
C GLY A 63 15.54 4.18 3.59
N LYS A 64 16.87 4.11 3.55
CA LYS A 64 17.62 3.21 2.67
C LYS A 64 17.70 1.80 3.24
N PRO A 65 17.86 0.78 2.38
CA PRO A 65 18.15 -0.57 2.85
C PRO A 65 19.38 -0.58 3.76
N LEU A 66 19.37 -1.45 4.76
CA LEU A 66 20.52 -1.67 5.60
C LEU A 66 21.69 -2.28 4.78
N PRO A 67 22.95 -2.10 5.24
CA PRO A 67 24.10 -2.68 4.55
C PRO A 67 23.94 -4.19 4.32
N GLY A 68 24.26 -4.66 3.13
CA GLY A 68 24.11 -6.05 2.74
C GLY A 68 22.71 -6.46 2.28
N ILE A 69 21.75 -5.52 2.28
CA ILE A 69 20.40 -5.73 1.74
C ILE A 69 20.29 -5.13 0.36
N GLU A 70 19.88 -5.95 -0.59
CA GLU A 70 19.53 -5.53 -1.94
C GLU A 70 18.03 -5.40 -2.07
N VAL A 71 17.58 -4.36 -2.77
CA VAL A 71 16.16 -4.14 -3.06
C VAL A 71 15.98 -3.82 -4.54
N LYS A 72 14.87 -4.29 -5.10
CA LYS A 72 14.40 -3.92 -6.45
C LYS A 72 12.89 -3.92 -6.51
N LEU A 73 12.34 -3.34 -7.56
CA LEU A 73 10.91 -3.42 -7.84
C LEU A 73 10.64 -4.56 -8.81
N GLY A 74 9.71 -5.42 -8.44
CA GLY A 74 9.14 -6.45 -9.29
C GLY A 74 7.92 -5.96 -10.08
N ALA A 75 7.08 -6.90 -10.49
CA ALA A 75 5.80 -6.59 -11.13
C ALA A 75 4.91 -5.77 -10.17
N ASN A 76 4.15 -4.82 -10.74
CA ASN A 76 3.25 -3.93 -9.98
C ASN A 76 3.94 -3.12 -8.87
N ASP A 77 5.22 -2.77 -9.06
CA ASP A 77 6.05 -2.05 -8.09
C ASP A 77 6.20 -2.81 -6.75
N GLU A 78 6.04 -4.15 -6.75
CA GLU A 78 6.28 -4.97 -5.56
C GLU A 78 7.74 -4.83 -5.12
N LEU A 79 7.97 -4.52 -3.85
CA LEU A 79 9.29 -4.50 -3.27
C LEU A 79 9.82 -5.93 -3.13
N LEU A 80 10.92 -6.20 -3.78
CA LEU A 80 11.65 -7.45 -3.71
C LEU A 80 12.94 -7.24 -2.93
N VAL A 81 13.27 -8.14 -2.01
CA VAL A 81 14.39 -7.99 -1.08
C VAL A 81 15.28 -9.21 -1.09
N ARG A 82 16.60 -9.02 -1.09
CA ARG A 82 17.61 -10.07 -0.93
C ARG A 82 18.64 -9.63 0.09
N GLY A 83 19.06 -10.55 0.98
CA GLY A 83 20.07 -10.26 1.99
C GLY A 83 20.28 -11.41 2.97
N PRO A 84 21.36 -11.39 3.74
CA PRO A 84 21.73 -12.49 4.63
C PRO A 84 20.76 -12.70 5.80
N GLN A 85 20.00 -11.68 6.18
CA GLN A 85 19.03 -11.74 7.29
C GLN A 85 17.68 -12.33 6.89
N LEU A 86 17.44 -12.62 5.61
CA LEU A 86 16.16 -13.20 5.17
C LEU A 86 16.02 -14.63 5.66
N MET A 87 14.78 -15.03 5.95
CA MET A 87 14.47 -16.42 6.23
C MET A 87 14.96 -17.34 5.11
N LYS A 88 15.31 -18.57 5.44
CA LYS A 88 15.67 -19.61 4.47
C LYS A 88 14.43 -20.20 3.76
N GLY A 89 13.25 -19.94 4.31
CA GLY A 89 11.97 -20.42 3.83
C GLY A 89 11.05 -20.83 4.99
N TYR A 90 9.79 -21.06 4.67
CA TYR A 90 8.79 -21.61 5.60
C TYR A 90 9.02 -23.11 5.79
N TRP A 91 9.01 -23.55 7.04
CA TRP A 91 9.26 -24.95 7.40
C TRP A 91 8.20 -25.88 6.79
N ASN A 92 8.64 -26.92 6.09
CA ASN A 92 7.78 -27.92 5.42
C ASN A 92 6.70 -27.34 4.50
N ARG A 93 6.96 -26.17 3.87
CA ARG A 93 6.03 -25.53 2.96
C ARG A 93 6.71 -25.19 1.61
N PRO A 94 7.02 -26.21 0.78
CA PRO A 94 7.67 -25.98 -0.51
C PRO A 94 6.82 -25.16 -1.48
N ASP A 95 5.51 -25.32 -1.45
CA ASP A 95 4.51 -24.52 -2.17
C ASP A 95 4.63 -23.03 -1.82
N ALA A 96 4.53 -22.70 -0.53
CA ALA A 96 4.64 -21.33 -0.04
C ALA A 96 6.04 -20.73 -0.31
N ASN A 97 7.08 -21.55 -0.26
CA ASN A 97 8.44 -21.09 -0.57
C ASN A 97 8.61 -20.76 -2.05
N ALA A 98 8.03 -21.55 -2.96
CA ALA A 98 8.03 -21.28 -4.39
C ALA A 98 7.31 -19.94 -4.73
N GLU A 99 6.27 -19.59 -3.98
CA GLU A 99 5.57 -18.32 -4.11
C GLU A 99 6.31 -17.14 -3.46
N ALA A 100 6.95 -17.38 -2.29
CA ALA A 100 7.61 -16.35 -1.51
C ALA A 100 8.89 -15.83 -2.17
N PHE A 101 9.60 -16.65 -2.94
CA PHE A 101 10.86 -16.26 -3.56
C PHE A 101 10.75 -16.20 -5.08
N THR A 102 11.48 -15.27 -5.67
CA THR A 102 11.68 -15.20 -7.11
C THR A 102 12.77 -16.21 -7.53
N SER A 103 12.83 -16.58 -8.82
CA SER A 103 13.83 -17.50 -9.37
C SER A 103 15.29 -17.02 -9.18
N ASP A 104 15.50 -15.71 -9.00
CA ASP A 104 16.81 -15.09 -8.73
C ASP A 104 17.03 -14.80 -7.25
N GLY A 105 16.22 -15.41 -6.36
CA GLY A 105 16.45 -15.46 -4.91
C GLY A 105 16.02 -14.23 -4.12
N PHE A 106 15.17 -13.36 -4.68
CA PHE A 106 14.58 -12.27 -3.89
C PHE A 106 13.29 -12.72 -3.20
N LEU A 107 13.14 -12.33 -1.94
CA LEU A 107 11.89 -12.47 -1.19
C LEU A 107 10.86 -11.46 -1.73
N ARG A 108 9.66 -11.92 -2.00
CA ARG A 108 8.49 -11.11 -2.32
C ARG A 108 7.89 -10.56 -1.03
N THR A 109 7.93 -9.27 -0.83
CA THR A 109 7.38 -8.67 0.41
C THR A 109 5.87 -8.56 0.38
N GLY A 110 5.25 -8.56 -0.79
CA GLY A 110 3.83 -8.22 -0.97
C GLY A 110 3.54 -6.73 -0.81
N ASP A 111 4.53 -5.92 -0.48
CA ASP A 111 4.39 -4.48 -0.34
C ASP A 111 4.76 -3.78 -1.64
N GLN A 112 3.98 -2.78 -2.04
CA GLN A 112 4.33 -1.89 -3.14
C GLN A 112 5.22 -0.75 -2.63
N ALA A 113 6.25 -0.42 -3.40
CA ALA A 113 7.18 0.63 -3.04
C ALA A 113 7.55 1.53 -4.22
N ASP A 114 8.26 2.60 -3.90
CA ASP A 114 8.93 3.50 -4.82
C ASP A 114 10.38 3.69 -4.33
N LEU A 115 11.32 3.56 -5.25
CA LEU A 115 12.76 3.70 -4.99
C LEU A 115 13.35 4.94 -5.70
N SER A 116 12.53 5.84 -6.23
CA SER A 116 12.97 7.00 -7.01
C SER A 116 13.66 8.08 -6.19
N ASP A 117 13.51 8.06 -4.86
CA ASP A 117 14.08 9.04 -3.94
C ASP A 117 15.48 8.63 -3.46
N GLY A 118 16.47 8.68 -4.33
CA GLY A 118 17.88 8.40 -4.00
C GLY A 118 18.10 7.03 -3.35
N GLY A 119 17.32 6.03 -3.72
CA GLY A 119 17.36 4.67 -3.17
C GLY A 119 16.67 4.50 -1.82
N ARG A 120 15.98 5.53 -1.32
CA ARG A 120 15.08 5.40 -0.16
C ARG A 120 13.83 4.62 -0.54
N ILE A 121 13.39 3.78 0.36
CA ILE A 121 12.16 3.00 0.19
C ILE A 121 10.97 3.82 0.65
N ARG A 122 10.02 4.06 -0.25
CA ARG A 122 8.71 4.61 0.08
C ARG A 122 7.66 3.52 -0.09
N ILE A 123 7.08 3.05 0.99
CA ILE A 123 6.00 2.05 0.95
C ILE A 123 4.72 2.74 0.49
N LYS A 124 4.09 2.18 -0.54
CA LYS A 124 2.84 2.69 -1.15
C LYS A 124 1.59 1.96 -0.64
N GLY A 125 1.72 0.70 -0.18
CA GLY A 125 0.61 -0.12 0.32
C GLY A 125 0.74 -1.59 -0.06
N ARG A 126 -0.24 -2.39 0.37
CA ARG A 126 -0.40 -3.81 0.02
C ARG A 126 -1.65 -3.99 -0.83
N ILE A 127 -1.50 -4.53 -2.04
CA ILE A 127 -2.61 -4.70 -2.99
C ILE A 127 -3.06 -6.16 -3.08
N LYS A 128 -2.15 -7.12 -2.95
CA LYS A 128 -2.45 -8.55 -3.18
C LYS A 128 -3.59 -9.08 -2.32
N GLU A 129 -3.70 -8.63 -1.08
CA GLU A 129 -4.74 -9.13 -0.16
C GLU A 129 -6.12 -8.56 -0.51
N ILE A 130 -6.20 -7.34 -1.06
CA ILE A 130 -7.48 -6.80 -1.57
C ILE A 130 -7.91 -7.54 -2.83
N GLN A 131 -6.98 -7.91 -3.71
CA GLN A 131 -7.25 -8.70 -4.91
C GLN A 131 -7.61 -10.17 -4.63
N ALA A 132 -7.49 -10.66 -3.40
CA ALA A 132 -7.93 -11.99 -3.03
C ALA A 132 -9.46 -12.14 -2.99
N ASP A 133 -10.23 -11.04 -2.93
CA ASP A 133 -11.69 -11.09 -3.06
C ASP A 133 -12.08 -11.25 -4.54
N PRO A 134 -12.90 -12.27 -4.87
CA PRO A 134 -13.34 -12.52 -6.25
C PRO A 134 -14.05 -11.34 -6.92
N LEU A 135 -14.63 -10.42 -6.14
CA LEU A 135 -15.25 -9.19 -6.64
C LEU A 135 -14.23 -8.22 -7.22
N PHE A 136 -12.99 -8.20 -6.73
CA PHE A 136 -11.99 -7.18 -7.04
C PHE A 136 -11.00 -7.69 -8.09
N GLU A 137 -11.29 -7.46 -9.36
CA GLU A 137 -10.46 -7.93 -10.47
C GLU A 137 -9.14 -7.16 -10.59
N GLN A 138 -9.20 -5.82 -10.53
CA GLN A 138 -8.00 -4.99 -10.55
C GLN A 138 -8.10 -3.90 -9.48
N VAL A 139 -7.01 -3.65 -8.77
CA VAL A 139 -6.97 -2.69 -7.67
C VAL A 139 -5.80 -1.74 -7.83
N LEU A 140 -6.05 -0.45 -7.67
CA LEU A 140 -5.03 0.59 -7.62
C LEU A 140 -5.18 1.42 -6.34
N ALA A 141 -4.27 1.25 -5.39
CA ALA A 141 -4.24 2.10 -4.19
C ALA A 141 -3.62 3.47 -4.50
N ILE A 142 -4.20 4.53 -3.96
CA ILE A 142 -3.80 5.93 -4.15
C ILE A 142 -3.64 6.54 -2.76
N GLY A 143 -2.47 7.08 -2.45
CA GLY A 143 -2.21 7.67 -1.12
C GLY A 143 -1.05 8.66 -1.12
N GLU A 144 -0.28 8.74 -2.20
CA GLU A 144 0.88 9.62 -2.29
C GLU A 144 0.47 11.10 -2.21
N GLY A 145 1.01 11.81 -1.20
CA GLY A 145 0.65 13.20 -0.93
C GLY A 145 -0.79 13.42 -0.48
N ARG A 146 -1.51 12.38 -0.09
CA ARG A 146 -2.93 12.42 0.31
C ARG A 146 -3.09 12.11 1.81
N PRO A 147 -4.18 12.58 2.45
CA PRO A 147 -4.39 12.39 3.89
C PRO A 147 -4.68 10.95 4.32
N PHE A 148 -5.06 10.07 3.39
CA PHE A 148 -5.32 8.66 3.62
C PHE A 148 -5.21 7.87 2.30
N ILE A 149 -5.22 6.54 2.38
CA ILE A 149 -5.24 5.68 1.20
C ILE A 149 -6.68 5.57 0.68
N ALA A 150 -6.87 5.83 -0.61
CA ALA A 150 -8.06 5.48 -1.36
C ALA A 150 -7.73 4.37 -2.38
N ALA A 151 -8.75 3.68 -2.91
CA ALA A 151 -8.56 2.69 -3.95
C ALA A 151 -9.52 2.91 -5.13
N LEU A 152 -9.00 2.74 -6.35
CA LEU A 152 -9.79 2.48 -7.53
C LEU A 152 -9.84 0.97 -7.72
N ILE A 153 -11.02 0.42 -7.96
CA ILE A 153 -11.24 -1.02 -8.05
C ILE A 153 -12.07 -1.31 -9.29
N VAL A 154 -11.49 -2.05 -10.23
CA VAL A 154 -12.26 -2.67 -11.29
C VAL A 154 -12.90 -3.93 -10.72
N VAL A 155 -14.21 -4.05 -10.85
CA VAL A 155 -14.94 -5.21 -10.35
C VAL A 155 -15.09 -6.28 -11.42
N ASN A 156 -15.07 -7.54 -10.98
CA ASN A 156 -15.36 -8.68 -11.84
C ASN A 156 -16.85 -8.66 -12.23
N PRO A 157 -17.20 -8.67 -13.53
CA PRO A 157 -18.59 -8.53 -13.97
C PRO A 157 -19.52 -9.64 -13.46
N ALA A 158 -19.04 -10.87 -13.33
CA ALA A 158 -19.86 -11.99 -12.84
C ALA A 158 -20.19 -11.81 -11.35
N GLN A 159 -19.18 -11.45 -10.54
CA GLN A 159 -19.34 -11.21 -9.11
C GLN A 159 -20.10 -9.91 -8.82
N TRP A 160 -19.98 -8.91 -9.71
CA TRP A 160 -20.71 -7.65 -9.61
C TRP A 160 -22.22 -7.83 -9.63
N LYS A 161 -22.72 -8.73 -10.49
CA LYS A 161 -24.16 -9.04 -10.57
C LYS A 161 -24.69 -9.61 -9.26
N GLU A 162 -23.98 -10.54 -8.64
CA GLU A 162 -24.33 -11.12 -7.34
C GLU A 162 -24.29 -10.07 -6.23
N PHE A 163 -23.21 -9.29 -6.19
CA PHE A 163 -23.03 -8.22 -5.22
C PHE A 163 -24.11 -7.14 -5.30
N CYS A 164 -24.55 -6.75 -6.49
CA CYS A 164 -25.68 -5.85 -6.67
C CYS A 164 -26.98 -6.45 -6.16
N GLY A 165 -27.21 -7.75 -6.40
CA GLY A 165 -28.38 -8.46 -5.89
C GLY A 165 -28.48 -8.43 -4.37
N GLU A 166 -27.36 -8.62 -3.65
CA GLU A 166 -27.29 -8.51 -2.18
C GLU A 166 -27.66 -7.10 -1.67
N LEU A 167 -27.42 -6.06 -2.49
CA LEU A 167 -27.63 -4.66 -2.11
C LEU A 167 -28.92 -4.05 -2.67
N GLY A 168 -29.69 -4.81 -3.47
CA GLY A 168 -30.90 -4.31 -4.15
C GLY A 168 -30.58 -3.26 -5.22
N LEU A 169 -29.41 -3.34 -5.86
CA LEU A 169 -28.97 -2.44 -6.94
C LEU A 169 -29.14 -3.10 -8.31
N ASP A 170 -29.35 -2.28 -9.36
CA ASP A 170 -29.31 -2.76 -10.73
C ASP A 170 -27.86 -2.90 -11.21
N PRO A 171 -27.36 -4.10 -11.55
CA PRO A 171 -25.99 -4.29 -12.02
C PRO A 171 -25.71 -3.62 -13.38
N ASN A 172 -26.77 -3.28 -14.16
CA ASN A 172 -26.63 -2.63 -15.48
C ASN A 172 -26.69 -1.11 -15.40
N ASP A 173 -27.09 -0.54 -14.25
CA ASP A 173 -27.09 0.90 -14.05
C ASP A 173 -25.67 1.39 -13.73
N PRO A 174 -25.07 2.29 -14.55
CA PRO A 174 -23.76 2.88 -14.26
C PRO A 174 -23.68 3.59 -12.91
N GLU A 175 -24.77 4.11 -12.37
CA GLU A 175 -24.81 4.77 -11.06
C GLU A 175 -24.67 3.77 -9.91
N SER A 176 -24.94 2.48 -10.12
CA SER A 176 -24.69 1.44 -9.13
C SER A 176 -23.22 1.35 -8.70
N TYR A 177 -22.28 1.58 -9.64
CA TYR A 177 -20.84 1.63 -9.35
C TYR A 177 -20.43 2.83 -8.47
N ARG A 178 -21.28 3.86 -8.43
CA ARG A 178 -21.08 5.11 -7.66
C ARG A 178 -21.93 5.17 -6.41
N SER A 179 -22.75 4.14 -6.20
CA SER A 179 -23.66 4.05 -5.07
C SER A 179 -22.88 4.01 -3.75
N ARG A 180 -23.29 4.83 -2.79
CA ARG A 180 -22.72 4.82 -1.43
C ARG A 180 -22.91 3.46 -0.72
N ALA A 181 -23.95 2.71 -1.10
CA ALA A 181 -24.18 1.37 -0.58
C ALA A 181 -23.10 0.41 -1.08
N ALA A 182 -22.84 0.39 -2.40
CA ALA A 182 -21.81 -0.44 -3.01
C ALA A 182 -20.40 -0.10 -2.48
N GLU A 183 -20.05 1.20 -2.40
CA GLU A 183 -18.76 1.64 -1.87
C GLU A 183 -18.56 1.23 -0.40
N ARG A 184 -19.59 1.36 0.44
CA ARG A 184 -19.52 0.94 1.85
C ARG A 184 -19.39 -0.57 2.00
N ALA A 185 -20.12 -1.35 1.21
CA ALA A 185 -20.06 -2.80 1.22
C ALA A 185 -18.67 -3.29 0.75
N ALA A 186 -18.13 -2.69 -0.32
CA ALA A 186 -16.76 -2.97 -0.79
C ALA A 186 -15.70 -2.61 0.27
N LEU A 187 -15.82 -1.47 0.94
CA LEU A 187 -14.92 -1.08 2.05
C LEU A 187 -15.01 -2.06 3.22
N LYS A 188 -16.19 -2.60 3.52
CA LYS A 188 -16.36 -3.62 4.55
C LYS A 188 -15.58 -4.89 4.19
N ARG A 189 -15.71 -5.40 2.96
CA ARG A 189 -14.92 -6.55 2.47
C ARG A 189 -13.41 -6.28 2.54
N ILE A 190 -12.96 -5.11 2.11
CA ILE A 190 -11.54 -4.72 2.21
C ILE A 190 -11.05 -4.75 3.66
N ARG A 191 -11.82 -4.22 4.61
CA ARG A 191 -11.46 -4.23 6.04
C ARG A 191 -11.37 -5.65 6.61
N GLU A 192 -12.21 -6.55 6.15
CA GLU A 192 -12.16 -7.97 6.55
C GLU A 192 -10.91 -8.65 6.03
N LEU A 193 -10.54 -8.43 4.77
CA LEU A 193 -9.32 -8.95 4.15
C LEU A 193 -8.04 -8.36 4.78
N THR A 194 -8.12 -7.12 5.20
CA THR A 194 -6.98 -6.37 5.72
C THR A 194 -7.00 -6.22 7.25
N ARG A 195 -7.65 -7.14 7.98
CA ARG A 195 -7.73 -7.09 9.47
C ARG A 195 -6.37 -7.05 10.16
N THR A 196 -5.36 -7.67 9.58
CA THR A 196 -3.99 -7.70 10.10
C THR A 196 -3.21 -6.44 9.75
N PHE A 197 -3.79 -5.56 8.92
CA PHE A 197 -3.13 -4.33 8.51
C PHE A 197 -3.28 -3.25 9.56
N PRO A 198 -2.28 -2.41 9.71
CA PRO A 198 -2.44 -1.18 10.46
C PRO A 198 -3.47 -0.28 9.75
N GLN A 199 -4.29 0.41 10.55
CA GLN A 199 -5.44 1.20 10.05
C GLN A 199 -5.12 2.21 8.94
N TYR A 200 -3.90 2.72 8.90
CA TYR A 200 -3.47 3.67 7.85
C TYR A 200 -3.11 2.97 6.52
N GLY A 201 -2.83 1.67 6.53
CA GLY A 201 -2.60 0.85 5.33
C GLY A 201 -3.89 0.40 4.64
N VAL A 202 -5.03 0.61 5.30
CA VAL A 202 -6.36 0.24 4.79
C VAL A 202 -6.99 1.41 4.04
N PRO A 203 -7.49 1.21 2.82
CA PRO A 203 -8.25 2.23 2.11
C PRO A 203 -9.43 2.75 2.93
N ARG A 204 -9.56 4.07 3.03
CA ARG A 204 -10.70 4.72 3.69
C ARG A 204 -11.83 5.09 2.73
N ALA A 205 -11.51 5.16 1.45
CA ALA A 205 -12.47 5.43 0.38
C ALA A 205 -12.15 4.54 -0.83
N VAL A 206 -13.18 4.13 -1.54
CA VAL A 206 -13.05 3.36 -2.77
C VAL A 206 -13.94 3.94 -3.85
N ARG A 207 -13.55 3.74 -5.11
CA ARG A 207 -14.38 3.93 -6.29
C ARG A 207 -14.39 2.64 -7.08
N LEU A 208 -15.58 2.13 -7.34
CA LEU A 208 -15.78 0.95 -8.16
C LEU A 208 -15.88 1.36 -9.64
N LEU A 209 -15.29 0.58 -10.51
CA LEU A 209 -15.19 0.82 -11.95
C LEU A 209 -15.59 -0.46 -12.69
N SER A 210 -16.29 -0.29 -13.82
CA SER A 210 -16.67 -1.38 -14.72
C SER A 210 -15.64 -1.61 -15.81
N GLU A 211 -14.88 -0.58 -16.21
CA GLU A 211 -13.95 -0.66 -17.34
C GLU A 211 -12.62 -1.26 -16.88
N PRO A 212 -12.20 -2.43 -17.40
CA PRO A 212 -10.93 -3.05 -17.05
C PRO A 212 -9.75 -2.24 -17.62
N TRP A 213 -8.61 -2.31 -16.91
CA TRP A 213 -7.37 -1.66 -17.37
C TRP A 213 -6.58 -2.64 -18.24
N THR A 214 -6.62 -2.42 -19.54
CA THR A 214 -6.07 -3.33 -20.56
C THR A 214 -4.96 -2.67 -21.36
N PRO A 215 -4.16 -3.48 -22.13
CA PRO A 215 -3.20 -2.94 -23.10
C PRO A 215 -3.87 -2.11 -24.18
N GLU A 216 -5.06 -2.54 -24.65
CA GLU A 216 -5.81 -1.92 -25.74
C GLU A 216 -6.25 -0.50 -25.39
N ASN A 217 -6.70 -0.26 -24.13
CA ASN A 217 -7.05 1.08 -23.68
C ASN A 217 -5.87 1.87 -23.10
N GLY A 218 -4.67 1.31 -23.18
CA GLY A 218 -3.42 1.96 -22.77
C GLY A 218 -3.18 2.03 -21.26
N LEU A 219 -4.01 1.37 -20.43
CA LEU A 219 -3.95 1.45 -18.97
C LEU A 219 -3.13 0.31 -18.34
N SER A 220 -2.76 -0.71 -19.13
CA SER A 220 -1.77 -1.71 -18.74
C SER A 220 -0.74 -1.93 -19.86
N THR A 221 0.29 -2.72 -19.57
CA THR A 221 1.24 -3.22 -20.56
C THR A 221 0.74 -4.55 -21.12
N THR A 222 1.35 -5.05 -22.21
CA THR A 222 1.09 -6.38 -22.76
C THR A 222 1.32 -7.51 -21.75
N THR A 223 2.13 -7.28 -20.72
CA THR A 223 2.35 -8.19 -19.60
C THR A 223 1.42 -7.92 -18.42
N MET A 224 0.30 -7.21 -18.64
CA MET A 224 -0.73 -6.85 -17.66
C MET A 224 -0.23 -5.98 -16.49
N LYS A 225 0.92 -5.35 -16.59
CA LYS A 225 1.41 -4.39 -15.60
C LYS A 225 0.63 -3.08 -15.72
N LEU A 226 0.01 -2.62 -14.62
CA LEU A 226 -0.79 -1.39 -14.59
C LEU A 226 0.07 -0.15 -14.85
N LYS A 227 -0.36 0.70 -15.78
CA LYS A 227 0.25 2.01 -16.03
C LYS A 227 -0.34 3.05 -15.06
N ARG A 228 0.10 2.98 -13.81
CA ARG A 228 -0.42 3.76 -12.68
C ARG A 228 -0.65 5.24 -12.99
N ARG A 229 0.32 5.92 -13.63
CA ARG A 229 0.20 7.35 -13.97
C ARG A 229 -0.96 7.62 -14.92
N GLU A 230 -1.16 6.76 -15.91
CA GLU A 230 -2.23 6.89 -16.90
C GLU A 230 -3.61 6.64 -16.27
N ILE A 231 -3.71 5.60 -15.41
CA ILE A 231 -4.95 5.30 -14.66
C ILE A 231 -5.33 6.48 -13.77
N ILE A 232 -4.37 7.04 -13.02
CA ILE A 232 -4.60 8.22 -12.15
C ILE A 232 -5.03 9.43 -13.00
N ARG A 233 -4.34 9.71 -14.10
CA ARG A 233 -4.66 10.82 -15.00
C ARG A 233 -6.08 10.72 -15.56
N ARG A 234 -6.48 9.52 -16.04
CA ARG A 234 -7.80 9.25 -16.59
C ARG A 234 -8.92 9.40 -15.55
N ASN A 235 -8.63 9.04 -14.30
CA ASN A 235 -9.60 9.05 -13.19
C ASN A 235 -9.44 10.24 -12.23
N LEU A 236 -8.72 11.30 -12.62
CA LEU A 236 -8.34 12.39 -11.70
C LEU A 236 -9.57 13.02 -11.01
N LYS A 237 -10.64 13.30 -11.76
CA LYS A 237 -11.88 13.86 -11.19
C LYS A 237 -12.53 12.95 -10.15
N LEU A 238 -12.57 11.64 -10.41
CA LEU A 238 -13.13 10.66 -9.49
C LEU A 238 -12.27 10.56 -8.22
N ILE A 239 -10.95 10.62 -8.37
CA ILE A 239 -10.00 10.59 -7.26
C ILE A 239 -10.19 11.84 -6.38
N GLU A 240 -10.28 13.04 -6.95
CA GLU A 240 -10.52 14.27 -6.16
C GLU A 240 -11.82 14.20 -5.37
N LEU A 241 -12.89 13.67 -5.95
CA LEU A 241 -14.17 13.46 -5.25
C LEU A 241 -14.05 12.50 -4.06
N LEU A 242 -13.23 11.44 -4.15
CA LEU A 242 -12.99 10.52 -3.04
C LEU A 242 -12.39 11.23 -1.81
N TYR A 243 -11.49 12.19 -2.04
CA TYR A 243 -10.84 12.93 -0.97
C TYR A 243 -11.67 14.12 -0.47
N ALA A 244 -12.54 14.70 -1.30
CA ALA A 244 -13.44 15.77 -0.90
C ALA A 244 -14.56 15.29 0.03
N ASN A 245 -15.18 14.15 -0.30
CA ASN A 245 -16.31 13.59 0.44
C ASN A 245 -15.96 12.98 1.80
N SER A 246 -14.67 12.79 2.10
CA SER A 246 -14.22 12.21 3.37
C SER A 246 -13.86 13.25 4.43
N ARG A 247 -14.07 14.54 4.15
CA ARG A 247 -13.93 15.64 5.11
C ARG A 247 -15.23 16.00 5.83
N ALA A 248 -16.33 15.35 5.48
CA ALA A 248 -17.66 15.53 6.10
C ALA A 248 -17.97 14.42 7.10
#